data_06a6a6554710da86d4c1d172e0302342
#
_entry.id   06a6a6554710da86d4c1d172e0302342
#
_cell.length_a   1.000
_cell.length_b   1.000
_cell.length_c   1.000
_cell.angle_alpha   90.00
_cell.angle_beta   90.00
_cell.angle_gamma   90.00
#
_symmetry.space_group_name_H-M   'P 1'
#
loop_
_entity.id
_entity.type
_entity.pdbx_description
1 polymer ?
#
loop_
_entity_poly.entity_id
_entity_poly.type
_entity_poly.pdbx_seq_one_letter_code
_entity_poly.pdbx_strand_id
1 'polypeptide(L)'
;MKIFQNLLDKTFTVFHYVCEVNRLPMTLEEAIRTRHSVRQYLEKPIEAEKIQQLQDLIDECNREGGLHIQLVTDEPKAFASGIAHYSKFRGVSNYIAIIGKKGDDIHLGYYGEKVVLLAQCLGLNTCWVAMSFSKQPDQYQVLPDEKLVCVVSLGYGENQGRQHPQRKTIADVTEDKRTTEKGLPLPDWFTRGMEAALLAPTAINQQKFVFVLHDDNKVEARTRFTLLNGYAPIDLGIAKCHFEIGAGKENFEWI
;
A
#
# COMPACT_ATOMS: atom_id res chain seq x y z
N MET A 1 15.96 10.73 -17.26
CA MET A 1 15.54 9.30 -17.19
C MET A 1 16.48 8.44 -16.33
N LYS A 2 17.78 8.34 -16.58
CA LYS A 2 18.72 7.54 -15.73
C LYS A 2 18.85 7.98 -14.26
N ILE A 3 18.63 9.24 -13.94
CA ILE A 3 18.69 9.76 -12.55
C ILE A 3 17.48 9.28 -11.74
N PHE A 4 16.30 9.17 -12.36
CA PHE A 4 15.09 8.65 -11.72
C PHE A 4 15.17 7.13 -11.44
N GLN A 5 15.76 6.37 -12.38
CA GLN A 5 15.98 4.93 -12.22
C GLN A 5 16.90 4.63 -11.02
N ASN A 6 18.01 5.36 -10.88
CA ASN A 6 18.95 5.21 -9.75
C ASN A 6 18.36 5.62 -8.38
N LEU A 7 17.35 6.47 -8.34
CA LEU A 7 16.65 6.82 -7.10
C LEU A 7 15.69 5.70 -6.67
N LEU A 8 14.91 5.15 -7.58
CA LEU A 8 14.00 4.03 -7.32
C LEU A 8 14.75 2.77 -6.84
N ASP A 9 15.92 2.47 -7.43
CA ASP A 9 16.75 1.33 -7.03
C ASP A 9 17.29 1.45 -5.59
N LYS A 10 17.59 2.68 -5.15
CA LYS A 10 18.04 2.92 -3.75
C LYS A 10 16.95 2.73 -2.72
N THR A 11 15.71 3.07 -3.04
CA THR A 11 14.57 2.98 -2.13
C THR A 11 14.14 1.55 -1.86
N PHE A 12 14.10 0.74 -2.90
CA PHE A 12 13.83 -0.67 -2.76
C PHE A 12 14.88 -1.32 -1.86
N THR A 13 16.15 -0.91 -2.05
CA THR A 13 17.28 -1.38 -1.24
C THR A 13 17.15 -0.93 0.22
N VAL A 14 16.75 0.31 0.51
CA VAL A 14 16.60 0.79 1.91
C VAL A 14 15.40 0.15 2.59
N PHE A 15 14.26 0.02 1.93
CA PHE A 15 13.08 -0.64 2.49
C PHE A 15 13.34 -2.13 2.79
N HIS A 16 14.00 -2.86 1.87
CA HIS A 16 14.48 -4.21 2.13
C HIS A 16 15.54 -4.24 3.24
N TYR A 17 16.49 -3.30 3.20
CA TYR A 17 17.53 -3.18 4.21
C TYR A 17 16.96 -2.90 5.61
N VAL A 18 15.97 -2.02 5.75
CA VAL A 18 15.27 -1.78 7.03
C VAL A 18 14.60 -3.05 7.53
N CYS A 19 13.98 -3.82 6.65
CA CYS A 19 13.37 -5.10 7.03
C CYS A 19 14.40 -6.18 7.40
N GLU A 20 15.54 -6.24 6.71
CA GLU A 20 16.58 -7.22 6.97
C GLU A 20 17.47 -6.87 8.18
N VAL A 21 17.91 -5.61 8.31
CA VAL A 21 18.83 -5.16 9.37
C VAL A 21 18.15 -5.13 10.74
N ASN A 22 16.88 -4.75 10.82
CA ASN A 22 16.13 -4.72 12.07
C ASN A 22 15.67 -6.11 12.55
N ARG A 23 16.03 -7.20 11.86
CA ARG A 23 15.59 -8.57 12.18
C ARG A 23 14.09 -8.63 12.45
N LEU A 24 13.30 -8.06 11.55
CA LEU A 24 11.86 -8.10 11.67
C LEU A 24 11.35 -9.54 11.73
N PRO A 25 10.28 -9.81 12.47
CA PRO A 25 9.79 -11.18 12.69
C PRO A 25 9.21 -11.85 11.43
N MET A 26 9.05 -11.11 10.32
CA MET A 26 8.57 -11.64 9.04
C MET A 26 9.13 -10.87 7.84
N THR A 27 9.15 -11.52 6.68
CA THR A 27 9.53 -10.91 5.40
C THR A 27 8.39 -10.07 4.81
N LEU A 28 8.69 -9.26 3.78
CA LEU A 28 7.66 -8.48 3.09
C LEU A 28 6.66 -9.36 2.35
N GLU A 29 7.09 -10.47 1.77
CA GLU A 29 6.20 -11.45 1.14
C GLU A 29 5.25 -12.09 2.16
N GLU A 30 5.74 -12.42 3.35
CA GLU A 30 4.91 -12.90 4.45
C GLU A 30 3.94 -11.82 4.92
N ALA A 31 4.38 -10.56 5.01
CA ALA A 31 3.52 -9.43 5.35
C ALA A 31 2.39 -9.26 4.34
N ILE A 32 2.66 -9.34 3.02
CA ILE A 32 1.65 -9.31 1.96
C ILE A 32 0.61 -10.42 2.16
N ARG A 33 1.04 -11.63 2.50
CA ARG A 33 0.14 -12.79 2.67
C ARG A 33 -0.69 -12.73 3.94
N THR A 34 -0.14 -12.16 5.02
CA THR A 34 -0.76 -12.15 6.36
C THR A 34 -1.50 -10.87 6.69
N ARG A 35 -1.23 -9.78 5.97
CA ARG A 35 -1.88 -8.49 6.16
C ARG A 35 -3.36 -8.55 5.73
N HIS A 36 -4.26 -8.28 6.63
CA HIS A 36 -5.70 -8.14 6.34
C HIS A 36 -6.25 -6.83 6.91
N SER A 37 -7.38 -6.39 6.39
CA SER A 37 -8.07 -5.20 6.90
C SER A 37 -8.65 -5.48 8.29
N VAL A 38 -8.10 -4.83 9.32
CA VAL A 38 -8.57 -4.92 10.71
C VAL A 38 -9.28 -3.62 11.07
N ARG A 39 -10.42 -3.74 11.73
CA ARG A 39 -11.28 -2.60 12.10
C ARG A 39 -11.56 -2.51 13.60
N GLN A 40 -11.15 -3.50 14.36
CA GLN A 40 -11.35 -3.57 15.82
C GLN A 40 -9.98 -3.67 16.47
N TYR A 41 -9.67 -2.69 17.32
CA TYR A 41 -8.35 -2.52 17.92
C TYR A 41 -8.43 -2.56 19.43
N LEU A 42 -7.36 -3.07 20.03
CA LEU A 42 -7.14 -3.03 21.47
C LEU A 42 -6.73 -1.62 21.90
N GLU A 43 -7.14 -1.21 23.08
CA GLU A 43 -6.65 0.00 23.75
C GLU A 43 -5.23 -0.24 24.29
N LYS A 44 -4.30 -0.53 23.38
CA LYS A 44 -2.89 -0.79 23.69
C LYS A 44 -2.04 0.24 22.98
N PRO A 45 -1.23 1.03 23.69
CA PRO A 45 -0.27 1.96 23.08
C PRO A 45 0.71 1.22 22.17
N ILE A 46 1.09 1.87 21.08
CA ILE A 46 2.17 1.39 20.23
C ILE A 46 3.49 1.82 20.88
N GLU A 47 4.45 0.91 20.95
CA GLU A 47 5.77 1.17 21.51
C GLU A 47 6.50 2.28 20.74
N ALA A 48 7.17 3.19 21.47
CA ALA A 48 7.86 4.36 20.86
C ALA A 48 8.87 3.95 19.78
N GLU A 49 9.55 2.81 19.92
CA GLU A 49 10.47 2.29 18.91
C GLU A 49 9.77 1.96 17.59
N LYS A 50 8.57 1.37 17.63
CA LYS A 50 7.78 1.06 16.42
C LYS A 50 7.25 2.34 15.78
N ILE A 51 6.80 3.31 16.57
CA ILE A 51 6.41 4.64 16.09
C ILE A 51 7.57 5.29 15.35
N GLN A 52 8.79 5.25 15.93
CA GLN A 52 9.97 5.82 15.30
C GLN A 52 10.31 5.13 13.97
N GLN A 53 10.27 3.79 13.92
CA GLN A 53 10.53 3.05 12.69
C GLN A 53 9.52 3.37 11.59
N LEU A 54 8.24 3.53 11.94
CA LEU A 54 7.21 3.96 11.00
C LEU A 54 7.45 5.39 10.52
N GLN A 55 7.83 6.31 11.42
CA GLN A 55 8.13 7.70 11.08
C GLN A 55 9.34 7.79 10.14
N ASP A 56 10.42 7.05 10.44
CA ASP A 56 11.64 7.04 9.61
C ASP A 56 11.31 6.60 8.17
N LEU A 57 10.49 5.54 8.01
CA LEU A 57 10.06 5.10 6.68
C LEU A 57 9.11 6.12 6.00
N ILE A 58 8.21 6.75 6.75
CA ILE A 58 7.32 7.80 6.23
C ILE A 58 8.16 8.97 5.69
N ASP A 59 9.16 9.43 6.45
CA ASP A 59 10.04 10.53 6.06
C ASP A 59 10.84 10.19 4.79
N GLU A 60 11.29 8.95 4.68
CA GLU A 60 11.93 8.44 3.47
C GLU A 60 10.96 8.41 2.28
N CYS A 61 9.77 7.84 2.43
CA CYS A 61 8.73 7.78 1.41
C CYS A 61 8.33 9.19 0.94
N ASN A 62 8.19 10.14 1.86
CA ASN A 62 7.89 11.54 1.56
C ASN A 62 9.00 12.20 0.75
N ARG A 63 10.26 12.02 1.16
CA ARG A 63 11.42 12.57 0.45
C ARG A 63 11.52 12.05 -0.98
N GLU A 64 11.29 10.78 -1.18
CA GLU A 64 11.45 10.13 -2.47
C GLU A 64 10.27 10.31 -3.41
N GLY A 65 9.05 10.19 -2.86
CA GLY A 65 7.82 10.34 -3.61
C GLY A 65 7.39 11.80 -3.80
N GLY A 66 8.04 12.75 -3.12
CA GLY A 66 7.56 14.14 -3.07
C GLY A 66 6.20 14.25 -2.40
N LEU A 67 5.95 13.42 -1.37
CA LEU A 67 4.66 13.25 -0.70
C LEU A 67 4.64 13.95 0.66
N HIS A 68 3.48 13.91 1.33
CA HIS A 68 3.29 14.50 2.65
C HIS A 68 2.46 13.55 3.55
N ILE A 69 2.79 12.26 3.54
CA ILE A 69 2.21 11.25 4.42
C ILE A 69 2.57 11.59 5.86
N GLN A 70 1.62 11.50 6.79
CA GLN A 70 1.82 11.87 8.19
C GLN A 70 1.28 10.79 9.12
N LEU A 71 2.03 10.48 10.18
CA LEU A 71 1.60 9.59 11.24
C LEU A 71 0.90 10.40 12.33
N VAL A 72 -0.29 9.99 12.72
CA VAL A 72 -1.08 10.59 13.81
C VAL A 72 -1.27 9.54 14.89
N THR A 73 -0.88 9.88 16.12
CA THR A 73 -0.99 9.02 17.30
C THR A 73 -1.88 9.64 18.36
N ASP A 74 -2.48 8.80 19.21
CA ASP A 74 -3.30 9.20 20.35
C ASP A 74 -4.50 10.10 19.99
N GLU A 75 -5.08 9.88 18.80
CA GLU A 75 -6.22 10.63 18.28
C GLU A 75 -7.41 9.70 18.01
N PRO A 76 -8.33 9.48 18.97
CA PRO A 76 -9.47 8.58 18.82
C PRO A 76 -10.67 9.21 18.08
N LYS A 77 -10.73 10.55 17.92
CA LYS A 77 -11.93 11.25 17.42
C LYS A 77 -12.21 10.97 15.95
N ALA A 78 -11.15 10.70 15.16
CA ALA A 78 -11.30 10.38 13.75
C ALA A 78 -12.23 9.18 13.52
N PHE A 79 -12.26 8.22 14.44
CA PHE A 79 -13.04 7.00 14.34
C PHE A 79 -14.18 6.89 15.38
N ALA A 80 -14.47 7.96 16.11
CA ALA A 80 -15.54 8.00 17.12
C ALA A 80 -16.93 8.29 16.54
N SER A 81 -17.06 8.63 15.26
CA SER A 81 -18.33 9.01 14.63
C SER A 81 -19.22 7.79 14.31
N GLY A 82 -20.55 8.04 14.17
CA GLY A 82 -21.50 7.01 13.76
C GLY A 82 -21.17 6.34 12.41
N ILE A 83 -20.52 7.06 11.49
CA ILE A 83 -20.09 6.51 10.19
C ILE A 83 -18.98 5.45 10.40
N ALA A 84 -18.02 5.72 11.30
CA ALA A 84 -16.98 4.76 11.65
C ALA A 84 -17.59 3.52 12.33
N HIS A 85 -18.53 3.71 13.25
CA HIS A 85 -19.24 2.60 13.89
C HIS A 85 -20.07 1.76 12.92
N TYR A 86 -20.76 2.40 11.97
CA TYR A 86 -21.45 1.68 10.89
C TYR A 86 -20.51 0.78 10.09
N SER A 87 -19.28 1.24 9.85
CA SER A 87 -18.22 0.47 9.19
C SER A 87 -17.46 -0.47 10.15
N LYS A 88 -17.95 -0.65 11.38
CA LYS A 88 -17.44 -1.54 12.43
C LYS A 88 -16.05 -1.16 12.98
N PHE A 89 -15.62 0.10 12.83
CA PHE A 89 -14.40 0.58 13.48
C PHE A 89 -14.63 0.76 14.99
N ARG A 90 -13.67 0.29 15.79
CA ARG A 90 -13.65 0.40 17.23
C ARG A 90 -12.22 0.41 17.77
N GLY A 91 -11.94 1.22 18.79
CA GLY A 91 -10.64 1.27 19.47
C GLY A 91 -9.51 1.87 18.64
N VAL A 92 -9.81 2.55 17.53
CA VAL A 92 -8.78 3.20 16.70
C VAL A 92 -8.38 4.52 17.35
N SER A 93 -7.10 4.65 17.69
CA SER A 93 -6.51 5.88 18.23
C SER A 93 -5.28 6.36 17.46
N ASN A 94 -4.83 5.57 16.46
CA ASN A 94 -3.71 5.96 15.62
C ASN A 94 -4.05 5.71 14.15
N TYR A 95 -3.52 6.55 13.28
CA TYR A 95 -3.71 6.38 11.84
C TYR A 95 -2.60 7.07 11.04
N ILE A 96 -2.43 6.66 9.80
CA ILE A 96 -1.55 7.30 8.82
C ILE A 96 -2.45 8.14 7.91
N ALA A 97 -2.22 9.45 7.84
CA ALA A 97 -2.89 10.36 6.93
C ALA A 97 -2.18 10.34 5.57
N ILE A 98 -2.87 9.89 4.53
CA ILE A 98 -2.34 9.78 3.17
C ILE A 98 -2.59 11.11 2.45
N ILE A 99 -1.57 11.98 2.49
CA ILE A 99 -1.61 13.35 1.98
C ILE A 99 -0.53 13.53 0.91
N GLY A 100 -0.87 14.23 -0.15
CA GLY A 100 0.04 14.62 -1.21
C GLY A 100 -0.64 15.49 -2.25
N LYS A 101 0.09 15.86 -3.30
CA LYS A 101 -0.41 16.73 -4.35
C LYS A 101 -1.58 16.10 -5.10
N LYS A 102 -2.47 16.93 -5.60
CA LYS A 102 -3.59 16.50 -6.43
C LYS A 102 -3.05 15.87 -7.71
N GLY A 103 -3.34 14.59 -7.94
CA GLY A 103 -2.86 13.83 -9.09
C GLY A 103 -1.83 12.75 -8.75
N ASP A 104 -1.20 12.78 -7.57
CA ASP A 104 -0.16 11.82 -7.17
C ASP A 104 -0.72 10.55 -6.49
N ASP A 105 -1.98 10.24 -6.73
CA ASP A 105 -2.67 9.15 -6.05
C ASP A 105 -1.98 7.78 -6.21
N ILE A 106 -1.34 7.51 -7.37
CA ILE A 106 -0.60 6.25 -7.59
C ILE A 106 0.62 6.18 -6.66
N HIS A 107 1.40 7.27 -6.55
CA HIS A 107 2.55 7.33 -5.64
C HIS A 107 2.12 7.23 -4.19
N LEU A 108 1.02 7.90 -3.81
CA LEU A 108 0.46 7.80 -2.47
C LEU A 108 0.03 6.37 -2.11
N GLY A 109 -0.56 5.64 -3.06
CA GLY A 109 -0.87 4.23 -2.89
C GLY A 109 0.37 3.36 -2.73
N TYR A 110 1.36 3.56 -3.59
CA TYR A 110 2.61 2.79 -3.59
C TYR A 110 3.43 2.98 -2.31
N TYR A 111 3.70 4.23 -1.93
CA TYR A 111 4.49 4.53 -0.73
C TYR A 111 3.70 4.32 0.56
N GLY A 112 2.39 4.60 0.56
CA GLY A 112 1.52 4.29 1.69
C GLY A 112 1.47 2.80 2.00
N GLU A 113 1.46 1.93 0.99
CA GLU A 113 1.48 0.48 1.21
C GLU A 113 2.82 -0.01 1.76
N LYS A 114 3.96 0.62 1.42
CA LYS A 114 5.23 0.31 2.08
C LYS A 114 5.13 0.49 3.60
N VAL A 115 4.53 1.60 4.05
CA VAL A 115 4.33 1.86 5.48
C VAL A 115 3.37 0.85 6.10
N VAL A 116 2.32 0.45 5.39
CA VAL A 116 1.37 -0.60 5.81
C VAL A 116 2.06 -1.94 5.99
N LEU A 117 2.93 -2.33 5.05
CA LEU A 117 3.68 -3.59 5.13
C LEU A 117 4.70 -3.57 6.26
N LEU A 118 5.40 -2.44 6.50
CA LEU A 118 6.26 -2.30 7.68
C LEU A 118 5.45 -2.43 8.99
N ALA A 119 4.28 -1.80 9.07
CA ALA A 119 3.41 -1.94 10.23
C ALA A 119 3.06 -3.42 10.50
N GLN A 120 2.74 -4.19 9.45
CA GLN A 120 2.49 -5.63 9.55
C GLN A 120 3.74 -6.39 10.04
N CYS A 121 4.92 -6.08 9.52
CA CYS A 121 6.19 -6.66 9.97
C CYS A 121 6.48 -6.36 11.45
N LEU A 122 6.03 -5.21 11.95
CA LEU A 122 6.13 -4.80 13.35
C LEU A 122 5.05 -5.42 14.25
N GLY A 123 4.16 -6.26 13.70
CA GLY A 123 3.06 -6.90 14.42
C GLY A 123 1.88 -5.97 14.68
N LEU A 124 1.76 -4.89 13.93
CA LEU A 124 0.62 -3.97 13.95
C LEU A 124 -0.37 -4.33 12.84
N ASN A 125 -1.63 -4.03 13.06
CA ASN A 125 -2.68 -4.23 12.08
C ASN A 125 -3.14 -2.89 11.50
N THR A 126 -3.65 -2.94 10.26
CA THR A 126 -4.03 -1.75 9.50
C THR A 126 -5.34 -1.95 8.74
N CYS A 127 -5.93 -0.84 8.31
CA CYS A 127 -7.00 -0.83 7.31
C CYS A 127 -7.00 0.48 6.53
N TRP A 128 -6.98 0.43 5.21
CA TRP A 128 -7.22 1.57 4.33
C TRP A 128 -8.66 2.06 4.46
N VAL A 129 -8.87 3.36 4.70
CA VAL A 129 -10.18 3.96 4.99
C VAL A 129 -10.36 5.26 4.21
N ALA A 130 -11.26 5.25 3.25
CA ALA A 130 -11.52 6.42 2.40
C ALA A 130 -12.68 7.30 2.90
N MET A 131 -13.75 6.71 3.46
CA MET A 131 -14.99 7.43 3.79
C MET A 131 -15.47 7.27 5.23
N SER A 132 -15.02 6.22 5.93
CA SER A 132 -15.57 5.86 7.25
C SER A 132 -14.75 6.43 8.40
N PHE A 133 -14.36 7.71 8.30
CA PHE A 133 -13.68 8.45 9.36
C PHE A 133 -14.09 9.91 9.33
N SER A 134 -13.89 10.63 10.42
CA SER A 134 -14.09 12.08 10.54
C SER A 134 -12.76 12.80 10.44
N LYS A 135 -12.67 13.78 9.55
CA LYS A 135 -11.44 14.58 9.38
C LYS A 135 -11.12 15.34 10.66
N GLN A 136 -9.87 15.32 11.06
CA GLN A 136 -9.33 16.02 12.23
C GLN A 136 -8.23 16.99 11.73
N PRO A 137 -8.60 18.16 11.16
CA PRO A 137 -7.65 19.04 10.48
C PRO A 137 -6.57 19.65 11.40
N ASP A 138 -6.78 19.60 12.71
CA ASP A 138 -5.79 20.05 13.70
C ASP A 138 -4.70 19.01 13.98
N GLN A 139 -4.83 17.81 13.45
CA GLN A 139 -3.93 16.67 13.71
C GLN A 139 -2.92 16.40 12.58
N TYR A 140 -3.14 16.99 11.42
CA TYR A 140 -2.26 16.86 10.25
C TYR A 140 -2.31 18.13 9.40
N GLN A 141 -1.26 18.37 8.64
CA GLN A 141 -1.17 19.52 7.75
C GLN A 141 -1.49 19.12 6.30
N VAL A 142 -2.30 19.93 5.61
CA VAL A 142 -2.59 19.81 4.17
C VAL A 142 -2.25 21.14 3.52
N LEU A 143 -1.28 21.18 2.61
CA LEU A 143 -0.87 22.38 1.90
C LEU A 143 -1.91 22.73 0.80
N PRO A 144 -1.90 23.98 0.26
CA PRO A 144 -2.92 24.44 -0.70
C PRO A 144 -3.05 23.62 -1.98
N ASP A 145 -1.96 23.00 -2.46
CA ASP A 145 -1.90 22.15 -3.64
C ASP A 145 -2.09 20.66 -3.33
N GLU A 146 -2.27 20.31 -2.06
CA GLU A 146 -2.43 18.96 -1.57
C GLU A 146 -3.89 18.59 -1.29
N LYS A 147 -4.09 17.32 -1.02
CA LYS A 147 -5.34 16.76 -0.47
C LYS A 147 -5.04 15.61 0.48
N LEU A 148 -5.89 15.45 1.49
CA LEU A 148 -6.02 14.19 2.22
C LEU A 148 -6.86 13.26 1.36
N VAL A 149 -6.26 12.18 0.85
CA VAL A 149 -6.93 11.22 -0.03
C VAL A 149 -7.73 10.21 0.80
N CYS A 150 -7.08 9.64 1.80
CA CYS A 150 -7.66 8.66 2.72
C CYS A 150 -6.78 8.59 3.98
N VAL A 151 -7.17 7.73 4.92
CA VAL A 151 -6.33 7.38 6.07
C VAL A 151 -6.14 5.87 6.14
N VAL A 152 -5.12 5.44 6.88
CA VAL A 152 -4.92 4.02 7.22
C VAL A 152 -5.00 3.91 8.74
N SER A 153 -6.02 3.21 9.28
CA SER A 153 -6.08 2.93 10.71
C SER A 153 -4.93 2.01 11.13
N LEU A 154 -4.39 2.23 12.34
CA LEU A 154 -3.16 1.59 12.81
C LEU A 154 -3.27 1.21 14.28
N GLY A 155 -2.78 0.03 14.67
CA GLY A 155 -2.74 -0.40 16.07
C GLY A 155 -2.69 -1.92 16.22
N TYR A 156 -2.89 -2.39 17.45
CA TYR A 156 -3.01 -3.81 17.74
C TYR A 156 -4.45 -4.26 17.56
N GLY A 157 -4.69 -5.14 16.60
CA GLY A 157 -6.02 -5.67 16.34
C GLY A 157 -6.52 -6.64 17.40
N GLU A 158 -7.82 -6.60 17.72
CA GLU A 158 -8.46 -7.65 18.52
C GLU A 158 -8.42 -9.02 17.81
N ASN A 159 -8.24 -9.02 16.50
CA ASN A 159 -8.08 -10.19 15.64
C ASN A 159 -7.18 -9.82 14.45
N GLN A 160 -6.75 -10.83 13.69
CA GLN A 160 -5.87 -10.61 12.54
C GLN A 160 -6.61 -10.33 11.22
N GLY A 161 -7.92 -10.11 11.29
CA GLY A 161 -8.74 -9.94 10.09
C GLY A 161 -8.95 -11.25 9.32
N ARG A 162 -9.40 -11.14 8.09
CA ARG A 162 -9.64 -12.29 7.20
C ARG A 162 -9.19 -11.94 5.79
N GLN A 163 -8.62 -12.91 5.11
CA GLN A 163 -8.33 -12.78 3.69
C GLN A 163 -9.61 -12.52 2.89
N HIS A 164 -9.56 -11.56 2.00
CA HIS A 164 -10.67 -11.33 1.08
C HIS A 164 -10.83 -12.50 0.12
N PRO A 165 -12.07 -12.83 -0.27
CA PRO A 165 -12.30 -13.80 -1.34
C PRO A 165 -11.56 -13.32 -2.62
N GLN A 166 -10.85 -14.23 -3.26
CA GLN A 166 -10.24 -13.95 -4.55
C GLN A 166 -11.33 -13.73 -5.60
N ARG A 167 -11.38 -12.54 -6.19
CA ARG A 167 -12.39 -12.16 -7.19
C ARG A 167 -11.87 -12.22 -8.61
N LYS A 168 -10.56 -12.20 -8.77
CA LYS A 168 -9.88 -12.17 -10.07
C LYS A 168 -8.80 -13.24 -10.11
N THR A 169 -8.60 -13.80 -11.30
CA THR A 169 -7.45 -14.64 -11.62
C THR A 169 -6.33 -13.77 -12.20
N ILE A 170 -5.12 -14.32 -12.32
CA ILE A 170 -4.00 -13.63 -13.00
C ILE A 170 -4.42 -13.27 -14.43
N ALA A 171 -5.09 -14.16 -15.15
CA ALA A 171 -5.56 -13.92 -16.52
C ALA A 171 -6.54 -12.74 -16.62
N ASP A 172 -7.37 -12.48 -15.60
CA ASP A 172 -8.32 -11.38 -15.61
C ASP A 172 -7.65 -10.01 -15.51
N VAL A 173 -6.43 -9.93 -14.97
CA VAL A 173 -5.71 -8.69 -14.67
C VAL A 173 -4.35 -8.60 -15.37
N THR A 174 -4.10 -9.46 -16.36
CA THR A 174 -2.87 -9.49 -17.17
C THR A 174 -3.22 -9.30 -18.64
N GLU A 175 -2.38 -8.56 -19.34
CA GLU A 175 -2.29 -8.51 -20.79
C GLU A 175 -0.86 -8.90 -21.21
N ASP A 176 -0.72 -9.92 -22.03
CA ASP A 176 0.59 -10.32 -22.61
C ASP A 176 0.72 -9.72 -24.00
N LYS A 177 1.63 -8.77 -24.16
CA LYS A 177 1.96 -8.09 -25.41
C LYS A 177 3.35 -8.44 -25.94
N ARG A 178 3.97 -9.49 -25.40
CA ARG A 178 5.24 -9.97 -25.94
C ARG A 178 5.06 -10.41 -27.40
N THR A 179 5.98 -10.05 -28.23
CA THR A 179 6.03 -10.44 -29.63
C THR A 179 7.05 -11.54 -29.88
N THR A 180 8.19 -11.50 -29.19
CA THR A 180 9.30 -12.46 -29.30
C THR A 180 8.99 -13.78 -28.60
N GLU A 181 8.19 -13.76 -27.53
CA GLU A 181 7.81 -14.92 -26.72
C GLU A 181 6.30 -15.22 -26.79
N LYS A 182 5.66 -14.85 -27.87
CA LYS A 182 4.22 -15.01 -28.05
C LYS A 182 3.78 -16.49 -27.89
N GLY A 183 2.86 -16.72 -26.97
CA GLY A 183 2.31 -18.07 -26.69
C GLY A 183 3.13 -18.89 -25.71
N LEU A 184 4.29 -18.42 -25.26
CA LEU A 184 5.00 -19.04 -24.14
C LEU A 184 4.31 -18.72 -22.80
N PRO A 185 4.48 -19.57 -21.77
CA PRO A 185 4.02 -19.27 -20.42
C PRO A 185 4.54 -17.92 -19.92
N LEU A 186 3.80 -17.27 -19.03
CA LEU A 186 4.29 -16.08 -18.33
C LEU A 186 5.56 -16.43 -17.55
N PRO A 187 6.56 -15.54 -17.48
CA PRO A 187 7.74 -15.75 -16.67
C PRO A 187 7.38 -15.95 -15.20
N ASP A 188 8.13 -16.79 -14.50
CA ASP A 188 7.89 -17.10 -13.09
C ASP A 188 7.89 -15.85 -12.19
N TRP A 189 8.82 -14.91 -12.46
CA TRP A 189 8.88 -13.66 -11.72
C TRP A 189 7.62 -12.81 -11.91
N PHE A 190 7.07 -12.75 -13.14
CA PHE A 190 5.85 -12.01 -13.43
C PHE A 190 4.64 -12.67 -12.74
N THR A 191 4.57 -14.00 -12.78
CA THR A 191 3.53 -14.78 -12.11
C THR A 191 3.53 -14.53 -10.60
N ARG A 192 4.71 -14.58 -9.93
CA ARG A 192 4.83 -14.23 -8.50
C ARG A 192 4.40 -12.80 -8.22
N GLY A 193 4.81 -11.85 -9.08
CA GLY A 193 4.37 -10.44 -8.97
C GLY A 193 2.85 -10.30 -9.03
N MET A 194 2.20 -11.02 -9.96
CA MET A 194 0.75 -11.00 -10.10
C MET A 194 0.03 -11.66 -8.92
N GLU A 195 0.56 -12.77 -8.38
CA GLU A 195 0.04 -13.39 -7.17
C GLU A 195 0.06 -12.41 -5.99
N ALA A 196 1.15 -11.68 -5.81
CA ALA A 196 1.28 -10.65 -4.78
C ALA A 196 0.31 -9.48 -5.04
N ALA A 197 0.21 -8.98 -6.27
CA ALA A 197 -0.69 -7.89 -6.63
C ALA A 197 -2.17 -8.23 -6.39
N LEU A 198 -2.58 -9.49 -6.57
CA LEU A 198 -3.94 -9.95 -6.28
C LEU A 198 -4.27 -9.96 -4.78
N LEU A 199 -3.26 -9.90 -3.90
CA LEU A 199 -3.43 -9.76 -2.45
C LEU A 199 -3.51 -8.29 -2.01
N ALA A 200 -3.26 -7.33 -2.89
CA ALA A 200 -3.31 -5.91 -2.61
C ALA A 200 -4.71 -5.47 -2.14
N PRO A 201 -4.82 -4.70 -1.04
CA PRO A 201 -6.10 -4.13 -0.65
C PRO A 201 -6.56 -3.10 -1.68
N THR A 202 -7.79 -3.22 -2.13
CA THR A 202 -8.42 -2.26 -3.05
C THR A 202 -9.79 -1.84 -2.53
N ALA A 203 -10.27 -0.67 -2.95
CA ALA A 203 -11.58 -0.17 -2.58
C ALA A 203 -12.65 -1.22 -2.87
N ILE A 204 -13.42 -1.63 -1.84
CA ILE A 204 -14.42 -2.73 -1.89
C ILE A 204 -13.91 -4.03 -2.56
N ASN A 205 -12.60 -4.28 -2.54
CA ASN A 205 -11.95 -5.40 -3.21
C ASN A 205 -12.28 -5.48 -4.71
N GLN A 206 -12.28 -4.33 -5.40
CA GLN A 206 -12.68 -4.25 -6.81
C GLN A 206 -11.61 -4.74 -7.79
N GLN A 207 -10.33 -4.71 -7.42
CA GLN A 207 -9.19 -5.19 -8.21
C GLN A 207 -9.24 -4.68 -9.68
N LYS A 208 -9.43 -3.37 -9.85
CA LYS A 208 -9.60 -2.71 -11.16
C LYS A 208 -8.28 -2.18 -11.71
N PHE A 209 -7.29 -3.03 -11.72
CA PHE A 209 -5.98 -2.80 -12.34
C PHE A 209 -5.71 -3.84 -13.42
N VAL A 210 -4.74 -3.58 -14.26
CA VAL A 210 -4.18 -4.52 -15.22
C VAL A 210 -2.68 -4.28 -15.32
N PHE A 211 -1.92 -5.35 -15.39
CA PHE A 211 -0.49 -5.36 -15.67
C PHE A 211 -0.27 -5.90 -17.08
N VAL A 212 0.52 -5.19 -17.86
CA VAL A 212 0.81 -5.52 -19.24
C VAL A 212 2.28 -5.91 -19.32
N LEU A 213 2.53 -7.13 -19.75
CA LEU A 213 3.88 -7.63 -19.99
C LEU A 213 4.27 -7.38 -21.45
N HIS A 214 5.38 -6.70 -21.66
CA HIS A 214 5.98 -6.42 -22.96
C HIS A 214 7.28 -7.22 -23.14
N ASP A 215 7.87 -7.16 -24.32
CA ASP A 215 9.21 -7.68 -24.59
C ASP A 215 10.26 -7.01 -23.68
N ASP A 216 11.44 -7.59 -23.54
CA ASP A 216 12.56 -7.11 -22.73
C ASP A 216 12.21 -6.93 -21.22
N ASN A 217 11.31 -7.75 -20.69
CA ASN A 217 10.85 -7.69 -19.29
C ASN A 217 10.30 -6.31 -18.90
N LYS A 218 9.69 -5.58 -19.81
CA LYS A 218 9.04 -4.31 -19.51
C LYS A 218 7.62 -4.53 -19.05
N VAL A 219 7.21 -3.80 -18.01
CA VAL A 219 5.88 -3.91 -17.42
C VAL A 219 5.20 -2.53 -17.39
N GLU A 220 4.00 -2.45 -17.92
CA GLU A 220 3.07 -1.33 -17.75
C GLU A 220 2.00 -1.72 -16.74
N ALA A 221 1.60 -0.80 -15.87
CA ALA A 221 0.46 -1.01 -14.99
C ALA A 221 -0.53 0.15 -15.12
N ARG A 222 -1.82 -0.17 -15.30
CA ARG A 222 -2.87 0.83 -15.51
C ARG A 222 -4.17 0.46 -14.82
N THR A 223 -5.02 1.47 -14.57
CA THR A 223 -6.36 1.26 -14.05
C THR A 223 -7.32 0.82 -15.14
N ARG A 224 -8.34 0.03 -14.77
CA ARG A 224 -9.53 -0.19 -15.59
C ARG A 224 -10.66 0.70 -15.11
N PHE A 225 -11.56 1.07 -16.00
CA PHE A 225 -12.72 1.87 -15.65
C PHE A 225 -13.57 1.21 -14.54
N THR A 226 -14.01 2.02 -13.60
CA THR A 226 -14.89 1.61 -12.49
C THR A 226 -15.76 2.78 -12.06
N LEU A 227 -16.92 2.50 -11.48
CA LEU A 227 -17.79 3.52 -10.87
C LEU A 227 -17.12 4.22 -9.67
N LEU A 228 -16.12 3.59 -9.03
CA LEU A 228 -15.30 4.14 -7.96
C LEU A 228 -13.96 4.65 -8.49
N ASN A 229 -13.95 5.33 -9.63
CA ASN A 229 -12.72 5.80 -10.29
C ASN A 229 -11.83 6.67 -9.39
N GLY A 230 -12.40 7.40 -8.43
CA GLY A 230 -11.63 8.23 -7.50
C GLY A 230 -10.62 7.46 -6.64
N TYR A 231 -10.78 6.14 -6.46
CA TYR A 231 -9.86 5.30 -5.68
C TYR A 231 -9.00 4.37 -6.55
N ALA A 232 -9.31 4.24 -7.83
CA ALA A 232 -8.58 3.33 -8.72
C ALA A 232 -7.07 3.67 -8.83
N PRO A 233 -6.63 4.94 -8.86
CA PRO A 233 -5.20 5.25 -8.85
C PRO A 233 -4.48 4.84 -7.56
N ILE A 234 -5.08 5.04 -6.39
CA ILE A 234 -4.55 4.55 -5.10
C ILE A 234 -4.43 3.02 -5.14
N ASP A 235 -5.51 2.32 -5.53
CA ASP A 235 -5.55 0.86 -5.64
C ASP A 235 -4.43 0.34 -6.58
N LEU A 236 -4.17 1.05 -7.68
CA LEU A 236 -3.08 0.72 -8.61
C LEU A 236 -1.71 0.89 -7.95
N GLY A 237 -1.50 1.99 -7.21
CA GLY A 237 -0.24 2.22 -6.49
C GLY A 237 0.04 1.09 -5.48
N ILE A 238 -0.96 0.70 -4.71
CA ILE A 238 -0.87 -0.41 -3.76
C ILE A 238 -0.53 -1.72 -4.50
N ALA A 239 -1.22 -2.01 -5.61
CA ALA A 239 -0.97 -3.22 -6.41
C ALA A 239 0.43 -3.21 -7.04
N LYS A 240 0.95 -2.04 -7.47
CA LYS A 240 2.34 -1.91 -7.96
C LYS A 240 3.36 -2.22 -6.88
N CYS A 241 3.15 -1.77 -5.64
CA CYS A 241 4.02 -2.08 -4.51
C CYS A 241 4.09 -3.60 -4.27
N HIS A 242 2.94 -4.26 -4.21
CA HIS A 242 2.85 -5.71 -4.04
C HIS A 242 3.50 -6.46 -5.21
N PHE A 243 3.21 -6.05 -6.45
CA PHE A 243 3.81 -6.67 -7.64
C PHE A 243 5.33 -6.59 -7.62
N GLU A 244 5.89 -5.43 -7.29
CA GLU A 244 7.33 -5.21 -7.26
C GLU A 244 8.03 -6.10 -6.23
N ILE A 245 7.43 -6.27 -5.04
CA ILE A 245 7.95 -7.16 -4.01
C ILE A 245 7.89 -8.62 -4.48
N GLY A 246 6.76 -9.07 -5.03
CA GLY A 246 6.60 -10.45 -5.48
C GLY A 246 7.39 -10.82 -6.72
N ALA A 247 7.57 -9.87 -7.63
CA ALA A 247 8.32 -10.07 -8.87
C ALA A 247 9.85 -10.05 -8.65
N GLY A 248 10.32 -9.26 -7.67
CA GLY A 248 11.73 -8.86 -7.54
C GLY A 248 12.06 -7.73 -8.52
N LYS A 249 12.45 -6.58 -7.98
CA LYS A 249 12.66 -5.35 -8.75
C LYS A 249 13.72 -5.49 -9.85
N GLU A 250 14.69 -6.35 -9.65
CA GLU A 250 15.79 -6.65 -10.55
C GLU A 250 15.35 -7.40 -11.84
N ASN A 251 14.15 -7.97 -11.85
CA ASN A 251 13.68 -8.82 -12.95
C ASN A 251 12.97 -8.06 -14.07
N PHE A 252 12.63 -6.78 -13.87
CA PHE A 252 11.83 -6.02 -14.83
C PHE A 252 12.05 -4.51 -14.75
N GLU A 253 11.54 -3.80 -15.76
CA GLU A 253 11.52 -2.34 -15.84
C GLU A 253 10.07 -1.83 -15.98
N TRP A 254 9.70 -0.82 -15.18
CA TRP A 254 8.45 -0.09 -15.39
C TRP A 254 8.51 0.84 -16.59
N ILE A 255 7.46 0.87 -17.44
CA ILE A 255 7.29 1.80 -18.57
C ILE A 255 6.00 2.60 -18.46
#